data_20434782c09ce1ed26c54b3c20cf7d1c
#
_entry.id   20434782c09ce1ed26c54b3c20cf7d1c
#
_cell.length_a   1.000
_cell.length_b   1.000
_cell.length_c   1.000
_cell.angle_alpha   90.00
_cell.angle_beta   90.00
_cell.angle_gamma   90.00
#
_symmetry.space_group_name_H-M   'P 1'
#
loop_
_entity.id
_entity.type
_entity.pdbx_description
1 polymer ?
#
loop_
_entity_poly.entity_id
_entity_poly.type
_entity_poly.pdbx_seq_one_letter_code
_entity_poly.pdbx_strand_id
1 'polypeptide(L)'
;MKIGFLLLTCLSFTTLFAQDTTTTRRGNKRINLADRPADHFMVQITSDHWTSMPDSISSHQSGFSRGLNIYLMTDKPFKGDPHFSIGIGIGVGSSNIFFKKENVDLKSGLTKLPFTMLDSTTHFKKYKLSESFLEVPLEFRYSSHPENSAKSFKVAIGLKGGTLINVHTKGKDLQDKNNNTLNSYTEKESSKKFFNTTRIMSSLRVGYGIVSLYGSYQLNNVLKDIAGAPMRLYEIGISLSGL
;
A
#
# COMPACT_ATOMS: atom_id res chain seq x y z
N MET A 1 -31.59 -25.95 0.91
CA MET A 1 -32.37 -24.78 1.35
C MET A 1 -31.75 -24.22 2.63
N LYS A 2 -30.75 -23.31 2.55
CA LYS A 2 -30.14 -22.50 3.64
C LYS A 2 -28.91 -21.74 3.10
N ILE A 3 -29.07 -20.94 2.05
CA ILE A 3 -28.07 -19.97 1.56
C ILE A 3 -28.85 -18.71 1.16
N GLY A 4 -29.37 -17.99 2.12
CA GLY A 4 -30.21 -16.82 1.83
C GLY A 4 -30.24 -15.78 2.94
N PHE A 5 -29.33 -15.80 3.91
CA PHE A 5 -29.44 -14.91 5.07
C PHE A 5 -28.20 -14.10 5.44
N LEU A 6 -27.18 -14.10 4.57
CA LEU A 6 -25.92 -13.37 4.88
C LEU A 6 -25.64 -12.16 3.99
N LEU A 7 -26.62 -11.67 3.22
CA LEU A 7 -26.44 -10.54 2.28
C LEU A 7 -27.26 -9.31 2.63
N LEU A 8 -27.92 -9.25 3.80
CA LEU A 8 -28.81 -8.14 4.16
C LEU A 8 -28.35 -7.30 5.36
N THR A 9 -27.11 -7.45 5.83
CA THR A 9 -26.62 -6.66 6.99
C THR A 9 -25.57 -5.60 6.63
N CYS A 10 -25.25 -5.37 5.37
CA CYS A 10 -24.29 -4.32 4.96
C CYS A 10 -24.90 -3.02 4.43
N LEU A 11 -26.22 -2.82 4.49
CA LEU A 11 -26.89 -1.65 3.89
C LEU A 11 -27.53 -0.68 4.89
N SER A 12 -27.17 -0.69 6.15
CA SER A 12 -27.79 0.20 7.17
C SER A 12 -26.84 1.21 7.81
N PHE A 13 -25.74 1.60 7.14
CA PHE A 13 -24.83 2.65 7.64
C PHE A 13 -24.91 3.99 6.88
N THR A 14 -25.99 4.26 6.17
CA THR A 14 -26.16 5.53 5.44
C THR A 14 -27.32 6.35 5.97
N THR A 15 -27.32 6.80 7.22
CA THR A 15 -28.11 7.98 7.63
C THR A 15 -27.72 8.45 9.03
N LEU A 16 -26.57 9.09 9.18
CA LEU A 16 -26.27 9.96 10.32
C LEU A 16 -25.43 11.16 9.87
N PHE A 17 -25.91 11.89 8.85
CA PHE A 17 -25.52 13.29 8.68
C PHE A 17 -26.71 14.13 9.14
N ALA A 18 -26.76 14.38 10.44
CA ALA A 18 -27.73 15.26 11.05
C ALA A 18 -27.48 16.70 10.59
N GLN A 19 -28.57 17.33 10.22
CA GLN A 19 -28.74 18.72 9.89
C GLN A 19 -28.13 19.64 10.96
N ASP A 20 -27.15 20.45 10.56
CA ASP A 20 -26.72 21.58 11.35
C ASP A 20 -27.42 22.84 10.86
N THR A 21 -28.37 23.32 11.64
CA THR A 21 -29.16 24.51 11.38
C THR A 21 -28.29 25.75 11.57
N THR A 22 -27.86 26.36 10.48
CA THR A 22 -27.09 27.60 10.47
C THR A 22 -27.89 28.79 10.95
N THR A 23 -27.67 29.24 12.16
CA THR A 23 -28.00 30.60 12.58
C THR A 23 -26.85 31.54 12.20
N THR A 24 -27.11 32.39 11.23
CA THR A 24 -26.18 33.43 10.73
C THR A 24 -25.92 34.48 11.82
N ARG A 25 -24.79 34.41 12.51
CA ARG A 25 -24.19 35.51 13.26
C ARG A 25 -22.85 35.87 12.62
N ARG A 26 -22.83 37.06 11.96
CA ARG A 26 -21.61 37.73 11.50
C ARG A 26 -20.80 38.17 12.73
N GLY A 27 -19.94 37.34 13.23
CA GLY A 27 -18.92 37.65 14.22
C GLY A 27 -17.63 37.03 13.72
N ASN A 28 -16.49 37.70 13.90
CA ASN A 28 -15.16 37.19 13.59
C ASN A 28 -15.02 35.78 14.18
N LYS A 29 -15.27 34.79 13.34
CA LYS A 29 -15.09 33.38 13.70
C LYS A 29 -13.59 33.16 13.85
N ARG A 30 -13.10 33.16 15.07
CA ARG A 30 -11.83 32.51 15.38
C ARG A 30 -12.03 31.05 14.96
N ILE A 31 -11.46 30.67 13.84
CA ILE A 31 -11.46 29.30 13.37
C ILE A 31 -10.75 28.49 14.45
N ASN A 32 -11.50 27.69 15.19
CA ASN A 32 -10.92 26.69 16.09
C ASN A 32 -10.22 25.66 15.21
N LEU A 33 -8.91 25.78 15.07
CA LEU A 33 -8.06 24.86 14.31
C LEU A 33 -8.11 23.42 14.86
N ALA A 34 -8.68 23.22 16.05
CA ALA A 34 -8.92 21.91 16.63
C ALA A 34 -10.08 21.14 15.94
N ASP A 35 -11.03 21.86 15.29
CA ASP A 35 -12.19 21.27 14.62
C ASP A 35 -11.97 21.03 13.12
N ARG A 36 -10.72 21.06 12.68
CA ARG A 36 -10.37 20.75 11.30
C ARG A 36 -10.72 19.28 11.03
N PRO A 37 -11.50 18.96 9.98
CA PRO A 37 -11.64 17.56 9.56
C PRO A 37 -10.24 17.06 9.20
N ALA A 38 -9.63 16.34 10.13
CA ALA A 38 -8.35 15.71 9.93
C ALA A 38 -8.52 14.61 8.90
N ASP A 39 -7.50 14.41 8.07
CA ASP A 39 -7.43 13.28 7.14
C ASP A 39 -7.33 11.97 7.95
N HIS A 40 -8.45 11.57 8.61
CA HIS A 40 -8.42 10.42 9.52
C HIS A 40 -8.24 9.10 8.78
N PHE A 41 -8.72 9.00 7.54
CA PHE A 41 -8.61 7.79 6.74
C PHE A 41 -7.88 8.07 5.43
N MET A 42 -6.86 7.28 5.14
CA MET A 42 -6.07 7.38 3.92
C MET A 42 -5.95 6.02 3.26
N VAL A 43 -6.33 5.94 1.98
CA VAL A 43 -6.20 4.76 1.12
C VAL A 43 -5.26 5.08 -0.03
N GLN A 44 -4.31 4.21 -0.29
CA GLN A 44 -3.36 4.35 -1.41
C GLN A 44 -3.41 3.10 -2.28
N ILE A 45 -3.58 3.31 -3.58
CA ILE A 45 -3.51 2.25 -4.60
C ILE A 45 -2.28 2.54 -5.44
N THR A 46 -1.37 1.58 -5.52
CA THR A 46 -0.05 1.77 -6.11
C THR A 46 0.27 0.73 -7.18
N SER A 47 1.15 1.10 -8.09
CA SER A 47 1.91 0.20 -8.93
C SER A 47 3.28 0.02 -8.27
N ASP A 48 3.63 -1.23 -7.98
CA ASP A 48 4.77 -1.61 -7.15
C ASP A 48 5.85 -2.25 -8.01
N HIS A 49 7.08 -1.81 -7.85
CA HIS A 49 8.21 -2.32 -8.62
C HIS A 49 9.44 -2.47 -7.73
N TRP A 50 10.26 -3.49 -8.01
CA TRP A 50 11.57 -3.62 -7.41
C TRP A 50 12.64 -2.97 -8.26
N THR A 51 13.62 -2.34 -7.63
CA THR A 51 14.86 -1.84 -8.25
C THR A 51 16.01 -2.77 -7.97
N SER A 52 17.08 -2.65 -8.76
CA SER A 52 18.33 -3.40 -8.56
C SER A 52 18.14 -4.93 -8.60
N MET A 53 17.15 -5.38 -9.37
CA MET A 53 16.96 -6.80 -9.63
C MET A 53 18.04 -7.34 -10.61
N PRO A 54 18.50 -8.58 -10.42
CA PRO A 54 19.20 -9.30 -11.47
C PRO A 54 18.34 -9.44 -12.74
N ASP A 55 18.96 -9.44 -13.92
CA ASP A 55 18.24 -9.54 -15.20
C ASP A 55 17.38 -10.81 -15.31
N SER A 56 17.83 -11.90 -14.69
CA SER A 56 17.07 -13.16 -14.61
C SER A 56 15.71 -13.00 -13.95
N ILE A 57 15.59 -12.15 -12.92
CA ILE A 57 14.33 -11.89 -12.21
C ILE A 57 13.53 -10.80 -12.92
N SER A 58 14.21 -9.72 -13.39
CA SER A 58 13.53 -8.58 -14.01
C SER A 58 12.81 -8.96 -15.30
N SER A 59 13.36 -9.88 -16.09
CA SER A 59 12.76 -10.37 -17.35
C SER A 59 11.44 -11.15 -17.14
N HIS A 60 11.24 -11.71 -15.96
CA HIS A 60 10.04 -12.48 -15.59
C HIS A 60 9.05 -11.69 -14.73
N GLN A 61 9.40 -10.48 -14.29
CA GLN A 61 8.46 -9.63 -13.58
C GLN A 61 7.33 -9.17 -14.52
N SER A 62 6.07 -9.34 -14.07
CA SER A 62 4.93 -8.80 -14.81
C SER A 62 4.83 -7.29 -14.62
N GLY A 63 4.61 -6.54 -15.71
CA GLY A 63 4.59 -5.07 -15.72
C GLY A 63 3.49 -4.41 -14.87
N PHE A 64 2.57 -5.16 -14.25
CA PHE A 64 1.49 -4.62 -13.44
C PHE A 64 1.41 -5.26 -12.05
N SER A 65 2.42 -4.99 -11.24
CA SER A 65 2.41 -5.29 -9.80
C SER A 65 1.66 -4.20 -9.03
N ARG A 66 0.98 -4.54 -7.93
CA ARG A 66 0.01 -3.65 -7.27
C ARG A 66 0.17 -3.65 -5.76
N GLY A 67 0.06 -2.46 -5.17
CA GLY A 67 -0.04 -2.27 -3.73
C GLY A 67 -1.37 -1.67 -3.30
N LEU A 68 -1.70 -1.92 -2.04
CA LEU A 68 -2.81 -1.30 -1.33
C LEU A 68 -2.35 -0.97 0.07
N ASN A 69 -2.41 0.31 0.42
CA ASN A 69 -2.07 0.79 1.75
C ASN A 69 -3.29 1.48 2.36
N ILE A 70 -3.58 1.20 3.61
CA ILE A 70 -4.70 1.76 4.37
C ILE A 70 -4.18 2.24 5.72
N TYR A 71 -4.38 3.53 6.03
CA TYR A 71 -3.92 4.16 7.26
C TYR A 71 -5.02 4.94 7.95
N LEU A 72 -4.96 4.92 9.28
CA LEU A 72 -5.63 5.89 10.14
C LEU A 72 -4.60 6.96 10.50
N MET A 73 -4.88 8.21 10.11
CA MET A 73 -3.96 9.34 10.27
C MET A 73 -4.53 10.34 11.28
N THR A 74 -3.65 11.00 11.99
CA THR A 74 -3.97 12.17 12.82
C THR A 74 -3.11 13.33 12.34
N ASP A 75 -3.73 14.49 12.12
CA ASP A 75 -3.07 15.70 11.64
C ASP A 75 -2.99 16.74 12.76
N LYS A 76 -1.81 17.33 12.97
CA LYS A 76 -1.59 18.38 13.96
C LYS A 76 -1.01 19.62 13.30
N PRO A 77 -1.84 20.66 13.05
CA PRO A 77 -1.39 21.93 12.50
C PRO A 77 -0.44 22.67 13.44
N PHE A 78 0.48 23.46 12.88
CA PHE A 78 1.33 24.34 13.66
C PHE A 78 0.54 25.56 14.16
N LYS A 79 0.77 25.95 15.40
CA LYS A 79 0.09 27.09 16.01
C LYS A 79 0.43 28.42 15.35
N GLY A 80 1.64 28.57 14.81
CA GLY A 80 2.11 29.79 14.17
C GLY A 80 1.61 29.96 12.74
N ASP A 81 1.53 28.84 11.99
CA ASP A 81 1.06 28.84 10.59
C ASP A 81 0.27 27.55 10.31
N PRO A 82 -1.06 27.64 10.18
CA PRO A 82 -1.91 26.49 9.97
C PRO A 82 -1.80 25.86 8.57
N HIS A 83 -1.08 26.47 7.65
CA HIS A 83 -0.79 25.86 6.35
C HIS A 83 0.13 24.64 6.49
N PHE A 84 0.93 24.60 7.53
CA PHE A 84 1.82 23.49 7.83
C PHE A 84 1.28 22.62 8.95
N SER A 85 1.45 21.29 8.81
CA SER A 85 1.05 20.32 9.83
C SER A 85 1.97 19.11 9.85
N ILE A 86 1.89 18.36 10.93
CA ILE A 86 2.51 17.03 11.04
C ILE A 86 1.40 15.99 11.10
N GLY A 87 1.43 15.05 10.16
CA GLY A 87 0.57 13.88 10.15
C GLY A 87 1.31 12.66 10.69
N ILE A 88 0.70 11.94 11.61
CA ILE A 88 1.17 10.64 12.09
C ILE A 88 0.02 9.64 12.01
N GLY A 89 0.32 8.39 11.72
CA GLY A 89 -0.71 7.37 11.62
C GLY A 89 -0.24 5.97 11.92
N ILE A 90 -1.16 5.04 11.77
CA ILE A 90 -0.90 3.60 11.82
C ILE A 90 -1.76 2.93 10.76
N GLY A 91 -1.25 1.88 10.13
CA GLY A 91 -2.01 1.17 9.11
C GLY A 91 -1.32 -0.06 8.57
N VAL A 92 -1.88 -0.60 7.50
CA VAL A 92 -1.37 -1.80 6.82
C VAL A 92 -1.05 -1.46 5.38
N GLY A 93 0.18 -1.79 4.97
CA GLY A 93 0.62 -1.75 3.59
C GLY A 93 0.79 -3.16 3.04
N SER A 94 0.29 -3.40 1.83
CA SER A 94 0.47 -4.67 1.11
C SER A 94 0.99 -4.42 -0.29
N SER A 95 2.10 -5.07 -0.63
CA SER A 95 2.70 -5.06 -1.96
C SER A 95 2.59 -6.43 -2.60
N ASN A 96 2.23 -6.48 -3.89
CA ASN A 96 2.08 -7.72 -4.65
C ASN A 96 2.88 -7.60 -5.95
N ILE A 97 3.99 -8.32 -6.01
CA ILE A 97 4.84 -8.44 -7.21
C ILE A 97 4.41 -9.68 -8.00
N PHE A 98 4.05 -9.47 -9.25
CA PHE A 98 3.59 -10.54 -10.15
C PHE A 98 4.74 -11.00 -11.05
N PHE A 99 4.82 -12.32 -11.23
CA PHE A 99 5.80 -12.96 -12.09
C PHE A 99 5.11 -13.79 -13.16
N LYS A 100 5.82 -13.98 -14.29
CA LYS A 100 5.43 -14.87 -15.39
C LYS A 100 6.48 -15.95 -15.52
N LYS A 101 6.05 -17.22 -15.53
CA LYS A 101 6.94 -18.38 -15.72
C LYS A 101 8.14 -18.39 -14.76
N GLU A 102 7.91 -17.98 -13.53
CA GLU A 102 8.92 -17.97 -12.47
C GLU A 102 8.31 -18.50 -11.18
N ASN A 103 9.08 -19.24 -10.42
CA ASN A 103 8.73 -19.75 -9.11
C ASN A 103 9.70 -19.21 -8.05
N VAL A 104 9.18 -18.82 -6.91
CA VAL A 104 9.94 -18.32 -5.75
C VAL A 104 9.67 -19.25 -4.58
N ASP A 105 10.66 -20.08 -4.21
CA ASP A 105 10.53 -21.05 -3.12
C ASP A 105 10.85 -20.42 -1.77
N LEU A 106 9.81 -20.02 -1.06
CA LEU A 106 9.91 -19.43 0.29
C LEU A 106 10.34 -20.41 1.37
N LYS A 107 10.17 -21.72 1.13
CA LYS A 107 10.47 -22.77 2.11
C LYS A 107 11.80 -23.46 1.87
N SER A 108 12.55 -23.02 0.86
CA SER A 108 13.85 -23.57 0.54
C SER A 108 14.77 -23.66 1.76
N GLY A 109 15.51 -24.76 1.85
CA GLY A 109 16.59 -24.95 2.83
C GLY A 109 17.83 -24.09 2.56
N LEU A 110 17.93 -23.45 1.39
CA LEU A 110 19.08 -22.66 0.96
C LEU A 110 19.22 -21.38 1.80
N THR A 111 20.40 -20.78 1.73
CA THR A 111 20.70 -19.48 2.36
C THR A 111 20.12 -18.33 1.54
N LYS A 112 20.15 -18.44 0.20
CA LYS A 112 19.60 -17.45 -0.73
C LYS A 112 18.20 -17.85 -1.16
N LEU A 113 17.31 -16.88 -1.35
CA LEU A 113 15.98 -17.09 -1.91
C LEU A 113 16.10 -17.55 -3.37
N PRO A 114 15.66 -18.77 -3.72
CA PRO A 114 15.74 -19.23 -5.08
C PRO A 114 14.61 -18.69 -5.94
N PHE A 115 14.98 -18.14 -7.08
CA PHE A 115 14.12 -17.77 -8.19
C PHE A 115 14.37 -18.75 -9.32
N THR A 116 13.36 -19.54 -9.70
CA THR A 116 13.49 -20.59 -10.71
C THR A 116 12.68 -20.24 -11.94
N MET A 117 13.35 -20.10 -13.09
CA MET A 117 12.72 -19.87 -14.39
C MET A 117 12.03 -21.15 -14.86
N LEU A 118 10.80 -21.02 -15.36
CA LEU A 118 9.93 -22.12 -15.78
C LEU A 118 9.49 -22.00 -17.25
N ASP A 119 10.31 -21.39 -18.11
CA ASP A 119 9.98 -21.16 -19.52
C ASP A 119 9.72 -22.42 -20.33
N SER A 120 10.43 -23.51 -20.02
CA SER A 120 10.35 -24.79 -20.73
C SER A 120 9.56 -25.86 -19.97
N THR A 121 8.95 -25.52 -18.84
CA THR A 121 8.27 -26.48 -17.95
C THR A 121 6.86 -26.03 -17.62
N THR A 122 6.23 -26.73 -16.68
CA THR A 122 4.93 -26.34 -16.11
C THR A 122 5.10 -25.12 -15.24
N HIS A 123 4.15 -24.16 -15.36
CA HIS A 123 4.16 -22.91 -14.60
C HIS A 123 2.74 -22.49 -14.24
N PHE A 124 2.58 -21.56 -13.30
CA PHE A 124 1.28 -20.99 -12.97
C PHE A 124 0.89 -19.87 -13.95
N LYS A 125 -0.37 -19.85 -14.41
CA LYS A 125 -0.96 -18.78 -15.20
C LYS A 125 -0.87 -17.41 -14.50
N LYS A 126 -1.09 -17.41 -13.18
CA LYS A 126 -0.93 -16.24 -12.33
C LYS A 126 -0.07 -16.61 -11.14
N TYR A 127 1.06 -15.95 -11.00
CA TYR A 127 1.96 -16.14 -9.88
C TYR A 127 2.35 -14.80 -9.27
N LYS A 128 2.31 -14.71 -7.95
CA LYS A 128 2.69 -13.49 -7.23
C LYS A 128 3.40 -13.81 -5.92
N LEU A 129 4.29 -12.91 -5.55
CA LEU A 129 4.82 -12.75 -4.20
C LEU A 129 4.09 -11.57 -3.54
N SER A 130 3.58 -11.77 -2.35
CA SER A 130 2.84 -10.77 -1.59
C SER A 130 3.50 -10.55 -0.24
N GLU A 131 3.75 -9.29 0.09
CA GLU A 131 4.27 -8.83 1.36
C GLU A 131 3.23 -7.96 2.06
N SER A 132 3.10 -8.07 3.38
CA SER A 132 2.21 -7.22 4.18
C SER A 132 2.94 -6.71 5.41
N PHE A 133 2.83 -5.40 5.66
CA PHE A 133 3.49 -4.71 6.75
C PHE A 133 2.48 -3.97 7.62
N LEU A 134 2.70 -3.96 8.93
CA LEU A 134 2.12 -2.97 9.81
C LEU A 134 3.02 -1.74 9.77
N GLU A 135 2.48 -0.57 9.48
CA GLU A 135 3.27 0.63 9.20
C GLU A 135 2.81 1.83 10.04
N VAL A 136 3.78 2.68 10.35
CA VAL A 136 3.58 3.98 10.99
C VAL A 136 4.12 5.05 10.05
N PRO A 137 3.25 5.73 9.28
CA PRO A 137 3.63 6.90 8.48
C PRO A 137 3.78 8.14 9.36
N LEU A 138 4.79 8.94 9.06
CA LEU A 138 5.02 10.29 9.59
C LEU A 138 5.20 11.24 8.41
N GLU A 139 4.34 12.25 8.29
CA GLU A 139 4.32 13.20 7.17
C GLU A 139 4.45 14.64 7.66
N PHE A 140 5.29 15.44 7.01
CA PHE A 140 5.23 16.89 7.04
C PHE A 140 4.36 17.35 5.88
N ARG A 141 3.33 18.12 6.18
CA ARG A 141 2.25 18.47 5.25
C ARG A 141 2.14 19.97 5.07
N TYR A 142 1.88 20.37 3.84
CA TYR A 142 1.47 21.75 3.46
C TYR A 142 0.07 21.70 2.85
N SER A 143 -0.77 22.68 3.20
CA SER A 143 -2.13 22.86 2.68
C SER A 143 -2.37 24.35 2.35
N SER A 144 -2.72 24.64 1.09
CA SER A 144 -2.93 26.04 0.66
C SER A 144 -4.16 26.71 1.29
N HIS A 145 -5.18 25.92 1.63
CA HIS A 145 -6.41 26.40 2.29
C HIS A 145 -6.72 25.48 3.48
N PRO A 146 -6.09 25.75 4.63
CA PRO A 146 -6.28 24.92 5.81
C PRO A 146 -7.72 24.84 6.31
N GLU A 147 -8.52 25.87 6.09
CA GLU A 147 -9.93 25.97 6.45
C GLU A 147 -10.86 25.15 5.53
N ASN A 148 -10.39 24.79 4.32
CA ASN A 148 -11.19 24.05 3.33
C ASN A 148 -10.36 22.96 2.65
N SER A 149 -10.26 21.80 3.31
CA SER A 149 -9.48 20.67 2.85
C SER A 149 -9.89 20.16 1.45
N ALA A 150 -11.19 20.29 1.09
CA ALA A 150 -11.71 19.85 -0.20
C ALA A 150 -11.28 20.73 -1.38
N LYS A 151 -10.92 21.99 -1.13
CA LYS A 151 -10.47 22.96 -2.15
C LYS A 151 -9.03 23.39 -1.93
N SER A 152 -8.21 22.53 -1.37
CA SER A 152 -6.82 22.84 -1.03
C SER A 152 -5.85 22.08 -1.91
N PHE A 153 -4.82 22.78 -2.39
CA PHE A 153 -3.61 22.14 -2.90
C PHE A 153 -2.80 21.60 -1.71
N LYS A 154 -2.37 20.37 -1.79
CA LYS A 154 -1.69 19.66 -0.70
C LYS A 154 -0.37 19.06 -1.17
N VAL A 155 0.66 19.22 -0.35
CA VAL A 155 1.94 18.54 -0.51
C VAL A 155 2.30 17.89 0.81
N ALA A 156 2.78 16.66 0.77
CA ALA A 156 3.29 15.97 1.93
C ALA A 156 4.58 15.22 1.60
N ILE A 157 5.58 15.38 2.46
CA ILE A 157 6.80 14.57 2.43
C ILE A 157 6.88 13.79 3.74
N GLY A 158 7.26 12.52 3.67
CA GLY A 158 7.21 11.68 4.85
C GLY A 158 8.18 10.52 4.85
N LEU A 159 8.20 9.86 6.00
CA LEU A 159 8.86 8.58 6.23
C LEU A 159 7.83 7.60 6.75
N LYS A 160 7.93 6.34 6.32
CA LYS A 160 7.14 5.22 6.85
C LYS A 160 8.08 4.19 7.44
N GLY A 161 7.83 3.81 8.68
CA GLY A 161 8.46 2.66 9.32
C GLY A 161 7.46 1.52 9.43
N GLY A 162 7.86 0.28 9.12
CA GLY A 162 6.95 -0.86 9.18
C GLY A 162 7.60 -2.14 9.66
N THR A 163 6.78 -3.03 10.22
CA THR A 163 7.17 -4.39 10.58
C THR A 163 6.42 -5.41 9.73
N LEU A 164 7.13 -6.45 9.29
CA LEU A 164 6.63 -7.49 8.41
C LEU A 164 5.61 -8.39 9.12
N ILE A 165 4.34 -8.36 8.67
CA ILE A 165 3.29 -9.22 9.18
C ILE A 165 3.31 -10.57 8.47
N ASN A 166 3.38 -10.56 7.14
CA ASN A 166 3.28 -11.78 6.34
C ASN A 166 4.00 -11.66 5.00
N VAL A 167 4.59 -12.77 4.55
CA VAL A 167 5.05 -12.97 3.18
C VAL A 167 4.49 -14.28 2.66
N HIS A 168 3.94 -14.27 1.46
CA HIS A 168 3.50 -15.49 0.81
C HIS A 168 3.58 -15.41 -0.71
N THR A 169 3.83 -16.54 -1.34
CA THR A 169 3.59 -16.73 -2.77
C THR A 169 2.19 -17.29 -3.00
N LYS A 170 1.61 -16.97 -4.15
CA LYS A 170 0.33 -17.53 -4.59
C LYS A 170 0.38 -17.81 -6.08
N GLY A 171 0.33 -19.09 -6.42
CA GLY A 171 0.13 -19.62 -7.76
C GLY A 171 -1.32 -19.99 -8.01
N LYS A 172 -1.84 -19.72 -9.20
CA LYS A 172 -3.17 -20.09 -9.61
C LYS A 172 -3.18 -20.64 -11.05
N ASP A 173 -3.92 -21.73 -11.26
CA ASP A 173 -4.10 -22.43 -12.54
C ASP A 173 -2.77 -22.87 -13.16
N LEU A 174 -2.39 -24.15 -12.93
CA LEU A 174 -1.18 -24.75 -13.48
C LEU A 174 -1.31 -24.95 -14.99
N GLN A 175 -0.31 -24.52 -15.74
CA GLN A 175 -0.23 -24.60 -17.20
C GLN A 175 1.01 -25.38 -17.64
N ASP A 176 0.95 -25.96 -18.84
CA ASP A 176 2.10 -26.52 -19.54
C ASP A 176 2.98 -25.43 -20.18
N LYS A 177 4.06 -25.83 -20.82
CA LYS A 177 4.97 -24.92 -21.56
C LYS A 177 4.27 -24.12 -22.67
N ASN A 178 3.16 -24.63 -23.21
CA ASN A 178 2.39 -24.02 -24.29
C ASN A 178 1.23 -23.14 -23.77
N ASN A 179 1.15 -22.91 -22.45
CA ASN A 179 0.10 -22.16 -21.74
C ASN A 179 -1.29 -22.86 -21.75
N ASN A 180 -1.37 -24.17 -22.01
CA ASN A 180 -2.60 -24.91 -21.82
C ASN A 180 -2.79 -25.22 -20.34
N THR A 181 -4.01 -25.04 -19.83
CA THR A 181 -4.31 -25.32 -18.43
C THR A 181 -4.35 -26.82 -18.17
N LEU A 182 -3.43 -27.32 -17.36
CA LEU A 182 -3.36 -28.73 -16.93
C LEU A 182 -4.27 -28.97 -15.77
N ASN A 183 -4.27 -28.07 -14.79
CA ASN A 183 -5.07 -28.21 -13.56
C ASN A 183 -5.43 -26.84 -12.98
N SER A 184 -6.66 -26.70 -12.50
CA SER A 184 -7.16 -25.46 -11.92
C SER A 184 -7.21 -25.55 -10.40
N TYR A 185 -6.13 -25.11 -9.75
CA TYR A 185 -6.02 -25.05 -8.30
C TYR A 185 -5.23 -23.80 -7.88
N THR A 186 -5.24 -23.53 -6.58
CA THR A 186 -4.45 -22.45 -5.98
C THR A 186 -3.45 -23.06 -5.02
N GLU A 187 -2.18 -22.76 -5.23
CA GLU A 187 -1.09 -23.07 -4.32
C GLU A 187 -0.66 -21.81 -3.57
N LYS A 188 -0.39 -21.95 -2.27
CA LYS A 188 0.09 -20.85 -1.43
C LYS A 188 1.16 -21.34 -0.48
N GLU A 189 2.32 -20.68 -0.51
CA GLU A 189 3.39 -20.87 0.45
C GLU A 189 3.61 -19.59 1.27
N SER A 190 3.95 -19.72 2.55
CA SER A 190 4.21 -18.58 3.41
C SER A 190 5.47 -18.82 4.23
N SER A 191 6.42 -17.85 4.16
CA SER A 191 7.61 -17.84 5.01
C SER A 191 8.25 -16.46 4.99
N LYS A 192 8.70 -15.98 6.15
CA LYS A 192 9.43 -14.70 6.30
C LYS A 192 10.95 -14.86 6.30
N LYS A 193 11.46 -16.10 6.10
CA LYS A 193 12.86 -16.48 6.33
C LYS A 193 13.85 -15.54 5.63
N PHE A 194 13.60 -15.20 4.38
CA PHE A 194 14.51 -14.46 3.51
C PHE A 194 14.32 -12.94 3.54
N PHE A 195 13.21 -12.45 4.10
CA PHE A 195 12.80 -11.06 4.03
C PHE A 195 13.24 -10.27 5.25
N ASN A 196 13.55 -8.99 5.04
CA ASN A 196 13.75 -8.07 6.14
C ASN A 196 12.45 -7.88 6.92
N THR A 197 12.55 -7.95 8.25
CA THR A 197 11.40 -7.79 9.13
C THR A 197 11.00 -6.33 9.31
N THR A 198 11.91 -5.40 9.01
CA THR A 198 11.69 -3.96 9.10
C THR A 198 11.73 -3.35 7.70
N ARG A 199 10.78 -2.46 7.40
CA ARG A 199 10.73 -1.66 6.18
C ARG A 199 10.79 -0.19 6.53
N ILE A 200 11.66 0.58 5.86
CA ILE A 200 11.75 2.03 5.99
C ILE A 200 11.59 2.61 4.60
N MET A 201 10.63 3.52 4.43
CA MET A 201 10.35 4.15 3.14
C MET A 201 10.29 5.67 3.28
N SER A 202 10.83 6.38 2.28
CA SER A 202 10.52 7.79 2.05
C SER A 202 9.26 7.90 1.19
N SER A 203 8.47 8.94 1.36
CA SER A 203 7.24 9.15 0.61
C SER A 203 7.04 10.62 0.23
N LEU A 204 6.40 10.83 -0.91
CA LEU A 204 5.98 12.14 -1.42
C LEU A 204 4.53 12.04 -1.89
N ARG A 205 3.73 13.04 -1.58
CA ARG A 205 2.35 13.13 -2.01
C ARG A 205 2.04 14.57 -2.44
N VAL A 206 1.44 14.72 -3.62
CA VAL A 206 1.04 16.01 -4.19
C VAL A 206 -0.35 15.90 -4.77
N GLY A 207 -1.27 16.77 -4.39
CA GLY A 207 -2.64 16.66 -4.86
C GLY A 207 -3.52 17.84 -4.56
N TYR A 208 -4.80 17.66 -4.87
CA TYR A 208 -5.85 18.66 -4.66
C TYR A 208 -7.07 18.00 -4.02
N GLY A 209 -7.61 18.64 -2.98
CA GLY A 209 -8.76 18.12 -2.26
C GLY A 209 -8.47 16.76 -1.61
N ILE A 210 -9.23 15.75 -1.98
CA ILE A 210 -9.13 14.38 -1.44
C ILE A 210 -8.19 13.48 -2.24
N VAL A 211 -7.81 13.86 -3.48
CA VAL A 211 -7.00 13.04 -4.39
C VAL A 211 -5.59 13.58 -4.49
N SER A 212 -4.61 12.69 -4.37
CA SER A 212 -3.19 13.02 -4.52
C SER A 212 -2.46 11.97 -5.35
N LEU A 213 -1.49 12.40 -6.14
CA LEU A 213 -0.44 11.52 -6.65
C LEU A 213 0.47 11.14 -5.48
N TYR A 214 0.88 9.90 -5.45
CA TYR A 214 1.71 9.32 -4.40
C TYR A 214 2.91 8.60 -5.00
N GLY A 215 4.06 8.79 -4.37
CA GLY A 215 5.27 8.05 -4.67
C GLY A 215 6.01 7.70 -3.39
N SER A 216 6.61 6.51 -3.34
CA SER A 216 7.47 6.11 -2.23
C SER A 216 8.65 5.24 -2.70
N TYR A 217 9.70 5.25 -1.89
CA TYR A 217 10.91 4.50 -2.15
C TYR A 217 11.44 3.87 -0.85
N GLN A 218 11.68 2.55 -0.91
CA GLN A 218 12.22 1.81 0.22
C GLN A 218 13.72 2.10 0.39
N LEU A 219 14.13 2.49 1.60
CA LEU A 219 15.50 2.89 1.90
C LEU A 219 16.40 1.70 2.26
N ASN A 220 15.84 0.67 2.87
CA ASN A 220 16.51 -0.60 3.16
C ASN A 220 16.15 -1.69 2.14
N ASN A 221 16.88 -2.79 2.13
CA ASN A 221 16.66 -3.89 1.20
C ASN A 221 15.39 -4.69 1.54
N VAL A 222 14.70 -5.22 0.52
CA VAL A 222 13.55 -6.14 0.67
C VAL A 222 14.00 -7.46 1.29
N LEU A 223 15.07 -8.03 0.75
CA LEU A 223 15.68 -9.26 1.27
C LEU A 223 16.75 -8.94 2.32
N LYS A 224 16.99 -9.90 3.22
CA LYS A 224 18.16 -9.88 4.10
C LYS A 224 19.43 -9.94 3.26
N ASP A 225 20.52 -9.34 3.70
CA ASP A 225 21.76 -9.19 2.91
C ASP A 225 22.34 -10.54 2.45
N ILE A 226 22.18 -11.59 3.25
CA ILE A 226 22.63 -12.95 2.90
C ILE A 226 21.63 -13.69 1.97
N ALA A 227 20.41 -13.20 1.84
CA ALA A 227 19.31 -13.91 1.18
C ALA A 227 19.19 -13.61 -0.31
N GLY A 228 19.82 -12.56 -0.83
CA GLY A 228 19.73 -12.22 -2.25
C GLY A 228 20.36 -10.88 -2.61
N ALA A 229 20.05 -10.42 -3.83
CA ALA A 229 20.49 -9.11 -4.30
C ALA A 229 19.86 -7.97 -3.46
N PRO A 230 20.51 -6.78 -3.40
CA PRO A 230 20.03 -5.63 -2.63
C PRO A 230 18.87 -4.92 -3.34
N MET A 231 17.75 -5.64 -3.53
CA MET A 231 16.54 -5.12 -4.16
C MET A 231 15.79 -4.18 -3.23
N ARG A 232 15.20 -3.13 -3.80
CA ARG A 232 14.38 -2.15 -3.07
C ARG A 232 13.06 -1.95 -3.79
N LEU A 233 12.00 -1.68 -3.02
CA LEU A 233 10.67 -1.40 -3.54
C LEU A 233 10.52 0.10 -3.83
N TYR A 234 9.90 0.45 -4.97
CA TYR A 234 9.28 1.74 -5.17
C TYR A 234 7.81 1.59 -5.54
N GLU A 235 7.00 2.53 -5.09
CA GLU A 235 5.56 2.57 -5.31
C GLU A 235 5.21 3.91 -5.98
N ILE A 236 4.36 3.86 -7.01
CA ILE A 236 3.77 5.05 -7.62
C ILE A 236 2.27 4.81 -7.75
N GLY A 237 1.45 5.79 -7.36
CA GLY A 237 0.02 5.58 -7.39
C GLY A 237 -0.80 6.80 -7.00
N ILE A 238 -2.03 6.51 -6.56
CA ILE A 238 -3.00 7.51 -6.13
C ILE A 238 -3.30 7.29 -4.65
N SER A 239 -3.36 8.40 -3.91
CA SER A 239 -3.77 8.45 -2.52
C SER A 239 -5.09 9.21 -2.40
N LEU A 240 -6.04 8.61 -1.70
CA LEU A 240 -7.30 9.23 -1.28
C LEU A 240 -7.20 9.52 0.21
N SER A 241 -7.39 10.77 0.62
CA SER A 241 -7.30 11.18 2.02
C SER A 241 -8.38 12.19 2.36
N GLY A 242 -8.84 12.19 3.61
CA GLY A 242 -9.91 13.09 4.07
C GLY A 242 -11.32 12.51 3.83
N LEU A 243 -11.43 11.19 3.91
CA LEU A 243 -12.69 10.45 3.90
C LEU A 243 -13.25 10.32 5.30
#